data_b2134776519c7abc570ffee6539c32d1
#
_entry.id   b2134776519c7abc570ffee6539c32d1
#
_cell.length_a   1.000
_cell.length_b   1.000
_cell.length_c   1.000
_cell.angle_alpha   90.00
_cell.angle_beta   90.00
_cell.angle_gamma   90.00
#
_symmetry.space_group_name_H-M   'P 1'
#
loop_
_entity.id
_entity.type
_entity.pdbx_description
1 polymer ?
#
loop_
_entity_poly.entity_id
_entity_poly.type
_entity_poly.pdbx_seq_one_letter_code
_entity_poly.pdbx_strand_id
1 'polypeptide(L)'
;ALTNSGLYGYANYFKIEGDSITVSGRGEVGHAIARHCKYVPIVRLLSLVPKHDDDVDFFAYMINATSIYIESTGVPQLTSPQLGAVKVLRPPVSEQKRISSFLLKLDAKIEKEERLILRMEKVKASMLQQLFI
;
A
#
# COMPACT_ATOMS: atom_id res chain seq x y z
N ALA A 1 3.49 15.09 -0.34
CA ALA A 1 4.17 14.63 0.88
C ALA A 1 3.41 13.46 1.49
N LEU A 2 4.07 12.34 1.68
CA LEU A 2 3.47 11.10 2.17
C LEU A 2 4.09 10.67 3.50
N THR A 3 3.23 10.24 4.43
CA THR A 3 3.60 9.59 5.69
C THR A 3 3.19 8.11 5.68
N ASN A 4 3.50 7.40 6.75
CA ASN A 4 3.02 6.03 6.99
C ASN A 4 1.48 5.92 7.06
N SER A 5 0.78 7.01 7.38
CA SER A 5 -0.69 7.07 7.43
C SER A 5 -1.33 7.63 6.15
N GLY A 6 -0.55 7.92 5.12
CA GLY A 6 -1.04 8.40 3.83
C GLY A 6 -0.63 9.82 3.48
N LEU A 7 -1.50 10.55 2.79
CA LEU A 7 -1.23 11.92 2.36
C LEU A 7 -1.20 12.86 3.56
N TYR A 8 -0.06 13.51 3.77
CA TYR A 8 0.10 14.54 4.79
C TYR A 8 -0.20 15.95 4.27
N GLY A 9 0.19 16.24 3.04
CA GLY A 9 0.03 17.54 2.41
C GLY A 9 0.73 17.61 1.07
N TYR A 10 0.90 18.82 0.56
CA TYR A 10 1.54 19.07 -0.72
C TYR A 10 2.86 19.81 -0.52
N ALA A 11 3.84 19.51 -1.37
CA ALA A 11 5.14 20.16 -1.41
C ALA A 11 5.40 20.67 -2.84
N ASN A 12 6.21 21.70 -2.95
CA ASN A 12 6.65 22.25 -4.24
C ASN A 12 7.90 21.54 -4.82
N TYR A 13 8.32 20.47 -4.18
CA TYR A 13 9.44 19.63 -4.62
C TYR A 13 9.12 18.16 -4.37
N PHE A 14 9.92 17.28 -4.98
CA PHE A 14 9.82 15.83 -4.77
C PHE A 14 11.21 15.24 -4.51
N LYS A 15 11.26 14.07 -3.87
CA LYS A 15 12.48 13.28 -3.67
C LYS A 15 12.45 11.97 -4.45
N ILE A 16 11.25 11.43 -4.66
CA ILE A 16 11.04 10.19 -5.43
C ILE A 16 10.20 10.55 -6.63
N GLU A 17 10.66 10.11 -7.79
CA GLU A 17 9.98 10.26 -9.08
C GLU A 17 9.78 8.90 -9.72
N GLY A 18 8.61 8.70 -10.31
CA GLY A 18 8.26 7.47 -11.00
C GLY A 18 7.75 6.36 -10.09
N ASP A 19 7.76 5.16 -10.64
CA ASP A 19 7.23 3.98 -9.97
C ASP A 19 8.11 3.57 -8.78
N SER A 20 7.48 3.37 -7.64
CA SER A 20 8.16 3.01 -6.40
C SER A 20 7.19 2.32 -5.44
N ILE A 21 7.71 1.83 -4.32
CA ILE A 21 6.91 1.23 -3.26
C ILE A 21 7.21 1.96 -1.96
N THR A 22 6.18 2.39 -1.25
CA THR A 22 6.31 2.88 0.12
C THR A 22 6.01 1.77 1.10
N VAL A 23 6.86 1.63 2.12
CA VAL A 23 6.68 0.65 3.19
C VAL A 23 6.65 1.38 4.51
N SER A 24 5.60 1.16 5.30
CA SER A 24 5.45 1.82 6.60
C SER A 24 6.43 1.27 7.62
N GLY A 25 7.21 2.15 8.23
CA GLY A 25 8.16 1.81 9.29
C GLY A 25 7.58 1.88 10.69
N ARG A 26 6.38 2.43 10.86
CA ARG A 26 5.62 2.54 12.12
C ARG A 26 4.12 2.41 11.90
N GLY A 27 3.36 2.16 12.96
CA GLY A 27 1.93 1.91 12.90
C GLY A 27 1.68 0.51 12.35
N GLU A 28 1.03 0.41 11.21
CA GLU A 28 0.95 -0.84 10.44
C GLU A 28 2.30 -1.14 9.77
N VAL A 29 3.24 -1.60 10.59
CA VAL A 29 4.62 -1.82 10.16
C VAL A 29 4.69 -2.85 9.03
N GLY A 30 5.44 -2.52 7.98
CA GLY A 30 5.64 -3.40 6.84
C GLY A 30 4.53 -3.36 5.79
N HIS A 31 3.52 -2.47 5.93
CA HIS A 31 2.51 -2.31 4.91
C HIS A 31 3.10 -1.62 3.67
N ALA A 32 3.03 -2.30 2.53
CA ALA A 32 3.59 -1.84 1.26
C ALA A 32 2.49 -1.33 0.32
N ILE A 33 2.74 -0.18 -0.30
CA ILE A 33 1.85 0.44 -1.29
C ILE A 33 2.67 0.82 -2.51
N ALA A 34 2.24 0.38 -3.70
CA ALA A 34 2.81 0.84 -4.96
C ALA A 34 2.42 2.31 -5.22
N ARG A 35 3.39 3.11 -5.65
CA ARG A 35 3.21 4.52 -5.96
C ARG A 35 3.59 4.78 -7.41
N HIS A 36 2.68 5.40 -8.15
CA HIS A 36 2.86 5.80 -9.54
C HIS A 36 2.86 7.34 -9.68
N CYS A 37 3.41 8.03 -8.70
CA CYS A 37 3.43 9.49 -8.64
C CYS A 37 4.72 10.00 -8.01
N LYS A 38 5.00 11.28 -8.22
CA LYS A 38 6.07 11.98 -7.52
C LYS A 38 5.66 12.29 -6.08
N TYR A 39 6.57 12.07 -5.13
CA TYR A 39 6.29 12.38 -3.72
C TYR A 39 7.54 12.69 -2.90
N VAL A 40 7.30 13.24 -1.73
CA VAL A 40 8.30 13.38 -0.66
C VAL A 40 7.92 12.42 0.46
N PRO A 41 8.76 11.43 0.77
CA PRO A 41 8.54 10.60 1.95
C PRO A 41 8.84 11.39 3.21
N ILE A 42 7.91 11.39 4.15
CA ILE A 42 8.07 12.01 5.45
C ILE A 42 8.15 10.91 6.50
N VAL A 43 8.76 11.23 7.60
CA VAL A 43 9.08 10.44 8.79
C VAL A 43 8.58 8.99 8.77
N ARG A 44 9.56 8.06 8.76
CA ARG A 44 9.37 6.61 8.92
C ARG A 44 8.60 5.91 7.81
N LEU A 45 8.57 6.54 6.65
CA LEU A 45 8.15 5.91 5.42
C LEU A 45 9.40 5.49 4.65
N LEU A 46 9.55 4.20 4.43
CA LEU A 46 10.62 3.64 3.61
C LEU A 46 10.18 3.65 2.15
N SER A 47 11.09 3.98 1.25
CA SER A 47 10.82 3.99 -0.18
C SER A 47 11.74 3.01 -0.90
N LEU A 48 11.15 2.13 -1.69
CA LEU A 48 11.84 1.19 -2.56
C LEU A 48 11.69 1.63 -4.01
N VAL A 49 12.81 1.87 -4.67
CA VAL A 49 12.83 2.22 -6.09
C VAL A 49 13.40 1.03 -6.85
N PRO A 50 12.70 0.49 -7.85
CA PRO A 50 13.21 -0.63 -8.63
C PRO A 50 14.47 -0.23 -9.40
N LYS A 51 15.43 -1.14 -9.46
CA LYS A 51 16.67 -0.94 -10.24
C LYS A 51 16.53 -1.32 -11.72
N HIS A 52 15.49 -2.06 -12.05
CA HIS A 52 15.20 -2.59 -13.37
C HIS A 52 13.70 -2.36 -13.66
N ASP A 53 13.21 -2.92 -14.75
CA ASP A 53 11.81 -2.82 -15.18
C ASP A 53 10.84 -3.70 -14.33
N ASP A 54 11.15 -3.88 -13.06
CA ASP A 54 10.32 -4.66 -12.15
C ASP A 54 8.99 -3.97 -11.87
N ASP A 55 7.94 -4.76 -11.77
CA ASP A 55 6.58 -4.29 -11.53
C ASP A 55 6.38 -3.98 -10.03
N VAL A 56 6.18 -2.71 -9.71
CA VAL A 56 6.03 -2.26 -8.31
C VAL A 56 4.75 -2.76 -7.67
N ASP A 57 3.67 -2.92 -8.42
CA ASP A 57 2.41 -3.48 -7.90
C ASP A 57 2.60 -4.92 -7.48
N PHE A 58 3.28 -5.73 -8.30
CA PHE A 58 3.62 -7.11 -7.97
C PHE A 58 4.42 -7.20 -6.66
N PHE A 59 5.48 -6.41 -6.53
CA PHE A 59 6.30 -6.44 -5.33
C PHE A 59 5.62 -5.87 -4.10
N ALA A 60 4.73 -4.89 -4.24
CA ALA A 60 3.90 -4.42 -3.14
C ALA A 60 3.00 -5.55 -2.60
N TYR A 61 2.33 -6.29 -3.47
CA TYR A 61 1.55 -7.46 -3.07
C TYR A 61 2.41 -8.53 -2.41
N MET A 62 3.57 -8.81 -2.95
CA MET A 62 4.50 -9.81 -2.40
C MET A 62 4.99 -9.41 -1.00
N ILE A 63 5.38 -8.17 -0.80
CA ILE A 63 5.82 -7.65 0.50
C ILE A 63 4.69 -7.77 1.52
N ASN A 64 3.46 -7.40 1.15
CA ASN A 64 2.30 -7.52 2.04
C ASN A 64 1.95 -8.97 2.39
N ALA A 65 2.23 -9.91 1.47
CA ALA A 65 2.05 -11.34 1.72
C ALA A 65 3.18 -11.98 2.52
N THR A 66 4.31 -11.30 2.65
CA THR A 66 5.49 -11.80 3.35
C THR A 66 5.44 -11.40 4.83
N SER A 67 5.60 -12.37 5.73
CA SER A 67 5.74 -12.06 7.16
C SER A 67 7.12 -11.45 7.42
N ILE A 68 7.15 -10.16 7.74
CA ILE A 68 8.39 -9.48 8.13
C ILE A 68 8.55 -9.63 9.64
N TYR A 69 9.64 -10.29 10.05
CA TYR A 69 9.99 -10.40 11.46
C TYR A 69 10.52 -9.06 11.97
N ILE A 70 9.87 -8.53 12.99
CA ILE A 70 10.26 -7.28 13.64
C ILE A 70 10.62 -7.58 15.08
N GLU A 71 11.87 -7.38 15.43
CA GLU A 71 12.27 -7.40 16.83
C GLU A 71 11.68 -6.18 17.53
N SER A 72 10.71 -6.42 18.42
CA SER A 72 10.14 -5.34 19.21
C SER A 72 10.58 -5.44 20.67
N THR A 73 11.56 -4.65 21.02
CA THR A 73 11.83 -4.27 22.42
C THR A 73 11.23 -2.88 22.64
N GLY A 74 9.90 -2.78 22.71
CA GLY A 74 9.21 -1.50 22.83
C GLY A 74 8.25 -1.19 21.69
N VAL A 75 8.33 0.00 21.09
CA VAL A 75 7.46 0.38 19.94
C VAL A 75 7.94 -0.32 18.68
N PRO A 76 7.10 -1.11 17.98
CA PRO A 76 7.48 -1.79 16.74
C PRO A 76 7.95 -0.79 15.68
N GLN A 77 9.09 -1.05 15.09
CA GLN A 77 9.69 -0.22 14.05
C GLN A 77 10.41 -1.08 13.02
N LEU A 78 10.18 -0.81 11.73
CA LEU A 78 10.91 -1.39 10.62
C LEU A 78 12.00 -0.42 10.15
N THR A 79 13.22 -0.90 10.05
CA THR A 79 14.37 -0.15 9.55
C THR A 79 14.74 -0.56 8.13
N SER A 80 15.49 0.28 7.42
CA SER A 80 15.98 -0.03 6.07
C SER A 80 16.81 -1.33 6.01
N PRO A 81 17.75 -1.60 6.95
CA PRO A 81 18.47 -2.88 6.97
C PRO A 81 17.57 -4.10 7.16
N GLN A 82 16.56 -4.00 8.02
CA GLN A 82 15.59 -5.08 8.24
C GLN A 82 14.77 -5.37 7.00
N LEU A 83 14.29 -4.32 6.33
CA LEU A 83 13.56 -4.46 5.06
C LEU A 83 14.46 -5.02 3.97
N GLY A 84 15.72 -4.57 3.89
CA GLY A 84 16.69 -5.06 2.92
C GLY A 84 17.08 -6.54 3.11
N ALA A 85 16.88 -7.10 4.30
CA ALA A 85 17.12 -8.50 4.59
C ALA A 85 15.97 -9.43 4.15
N VAL A 86 14.82 -8.88 3.81
CA VAL A 86 13.65 -9.66 3.35
C VAL A 86 13.94 -10.26 1.97
N LYS A 87 13.84 -11.58 1.90
CA LYS A 87 14.02 -12.31 0.64
C LYS A 87 12.69 -12.40 -0.10
N VAL A 88 12.69 -12.02 -1.36
CA VAL A 88 11.53 -12.08 -2.24
C VAL A 88 11.84 -12.87 -3.49
N LEU A 89 10.83 -13.52 -4.05
CA LEU A 89 10.93 -14.17 -5.34
C LEU A 89 10.84 -13.13 -6.46
N ARG A 90 11.67 -13.31 -7.49
CA ARG A 90 11.69 -12.41 -8.65
C ARG A 90 11.43 -13.21 -9.93
N PRO A 91 10.16 -13.47 -10.29
CA PRO A 91 9.83 -14.08 -11.57
C PRO A 91 10.13 -13.12 -12.74
N PRO A 92 10.06 -13.60 -13.99
CA PRO A 92 10.18 -12.73 -15.16
C PRO A 92 9.16 -11.59 -15.13
N VAL A 93 9.54 -10.42 -15.68
CA VAL A 93 8.69 -9.20 -15.66
C VAL A 93 7.31 -9.45 -16.27
N SER A 94 7.22 -10.26 -17.32
CA SER A 94 5.94 -10.65 -17.94
C SER A 94 5.00 -11.35 -16.97
N GLU A 95 5.54 -12.23 -16.13
CA GLU A 95 4.77 -12.92 -15.11
C GLU A 95 4.39 -11.99 -13.97
N GLN A 96 5.31 -11.14 -13.52
CA GLN A 96 5.01 -10.09 -12.55
C GLN A 96 3.79 -9.27 -12.96
N LYS A 97 3.78 -8.77 -14.20
CA LYS A 97 2.69 -7.96 -14.76
C LYS A 97 1.37 -8.73 -14.88
N ARG A 98 1.42 -10.02 -15.22
CA ARG A 98 0.21 -10.85 -15.29
C ARG A 98 -0.43 -11.01 -13.90
N ILE A 99 0.38 -11.29 -12.90
CA ILE A 99 -0.07 -11.47 -11.52
C ILE A 99 -0.62 -10.15 -10.96
N SER A 100 0.12 -9.06 -11.09
CA SER A 100 -0.31 -7.75 -10.58
C SER A 100 -1.59 -7.26 -11.25
N SER A 101 -1.72 -7.41 -12.57
CA SER A 101 -2.95 -7.05 -13.30
C SER A 101 -4.17 -7.82 -12.81
N PHE A 102 -4.02 -9.09 -12.53
CA PHE A 102 -5.10 -9.92 -11.98
C PHE A 102 -5.50 -9.46 -10.58
N LEU A 103 -4.52 -9.25 -9.70
CA LEU A 103 -4.76 -8.81 -8.32
C LEU A 103 -5.36 -7.40 -8.26
N LEU A 104 -4.89 -6.48 -9.10
CA LEU A 104 -5.46 -5.13 -9.20
C LEU A 104 -6.92 -5.14 -9.65
N LYS A 105 -7.30 -6.04 -10.56
CA LYS A 105 -8.70 -6.22 -10.97
C LYS A 105 -9.57 -6.75 -9.83
N LEU A 106 -9.04 -7.69 -9.04
CA LEU A 106 -9.74 -8.20 -7.85
C LEU A 106 -9.92 -7.09 -6.82
N ASP A 107 -8.90 -6.31 -6.54
CA ASP A 107 -8.98 -5.19 -5.61
C ASP A 107 -9.99 -4.13 -6.06
N ALA A 108 -10.00 -3.79 -7.35
CA ALA A 108 -10.98 -2.86 -7.91
C ALA A 108 -12.42 -3.39 -7.77
N LYS A 109 -12.63 -4.69 -7.92
CA LYS A 109 -13.94 -5.32 -7.70
C LYS A 109 -14.35 -5.29 -6.24
N ILE A 110 -13.45 -5.63 -5.32
CA ILE A 110 -13.69 -5.58 -3.88
C ILE A 110 -14.08 -4.16 -3.47
N GLU A 111 -13.33 -3.16 -3.90
CA GLU A 111 -13.60 -1.76 -3.59
C GLU A 111 -14.96 -1.28 -4.12
N LYS A 112 -15.34 -1.73 -5.32
CA LYS A 112 -16.67 -1.44 -5.89
C LYS A 112 -17.80 -2.04 -5.06
N GLU A 113 -17.66 -3.29 -4.63
CA GLU A 113 -18.64 -3.98 -3.80
C GLU A 113 -18.75 -3.34 -2.40
N GLU A 114 -17.63 -2.93 -1.81
CA GLU A 114 -17.60 -2.21 -0.55
C GLU A 114 -18.36 -0.88 -0.63
N ARG A 115 -18.18 -0.12 -1.71
CA ARG A 115 -18.93 1.11 -1.96
C ARG A 115 -20.43 0.86 -2.12
N LEU A 116 -20.82 -0.23 -2.77
CA LEU A 116 -22.21 -0.63 -2.91
C LEU A 116 -22.84 -0.97 -1.54
N ILE A 117 -22.12 -1.71 -0.70
CA ILE A 117 -22.56 -2.03 0.66
C ILE A 117 -22.79 -0.75 1.47
N LEU A 118 -21.86 0.21 1.43
CA LEU A 118 -22.02 1.50 2.11
C LEU A 118 -23.25 2.27 1.65
N ARG A 119 -23.56 2.25 0.35
CA ARG A 119 -24.77 2.88 -0.20
C ARG A 119 -26.03 2.19 0.32
N MET A 120 -26.04 0.86 0.34
CA MET A 120 -27.17 0.08 0.84
C MET A 120 -27.40 0.32 2.33
N GLU A 121 -26.35 0.41 3.13
CA GLU A 121 -26.44 0.74 4.55
C GLU A 121 -27.06 2.12 4.79
N LYS A 122 -26.68 3.12 3.98
CA LYS A 122 -27.29 4.46 4.03
C LYS A 122 -28.76 4.44 3.66
N VAL A 123 -29.14 3.71 2.63
CA VAL A 123 -30.54 3.53 2.23
C VAL A 123 -31.33 2.87 3.34
N LYS A 124 -30.79 1.80 3.92
CA LYS A 124 -31.41 1.11 5.06
C LYS A 124 -31.63 2.06 6.24
N ALA A 125 -30.63 2.84 6.61
CA ALA A 125 -30.71 3.80 7.70
C ALA A 125 -31.79 4.86 7.44
N SER A 126 -31.87 5.40 6.23
CA SER A 126 -32.89 6.36 5.82
C SER A 126 -34.29 5.78 5.87
N MET A 127 -34.49 4.54 5.40
CA MET A 127 -35.78 3.86 5.43
C MET A 127 -36.23 3.58 6.86
N LEU A 128 -35.34 3.12 7.73
CA LEU A 128 -35.64 2.90 9.14
C LEU A 128 -36.05 4.20 9.82
N GLN A 129 -35.39 5.31 9.53
CA GLN A 129 -35.78 6.61 10.07
C GLN A 129 -37.16 7.07 9.59
N GLN A 130 -37.52 6.81 8.33
CA GLN A 130 -38.81 7.17 7.78
C GLN A 130 -39.94 6.27 8.30
N LEU A 131 -39.68 4.99 8.52
CA LEU A 131 -40.71 4.01 8.92
C LEU A 131 -41.02 4.03 10.43
N PHE A 132 -40.08 4.49 11.25
CA PHE A 132 -40.18 4.42 12.72
C PHE A 132 -40.15 5.78 13.42
N ILE A 133 -40.42 6.85 12.70
CA ILE A 133 -40.66 8.19 13.29
C ILE A 133 -42.06 8.29 13.85
#